data_ad966a119a3f26379e0ba3030e6931d4
#
_entry.id   ad966a119a3f26379e0ba3030e6931d4
#
_cell.length_a   1.000
_cell.length_b   1.000
_cell.length_c   1.000
_cell.angle_alpha   90.00
_cell.angle_beta   90.00
_cell.angle_gamma   90.00
#
_symmetry.space_group_name_H-M   'P 1'
#
loop_
_entity.id
_entity.type
_entity.pdbx_description
1 polymer ?
#
loop_
_entity_poly.entity_id
_entity_poly.type
_entity_poly.pdbx_seq_one_letter_code
_entity_poly.pdbx_strand_id
1 'polypeptide(L)'
;KYRERLSEPAYRGYGLHLYIDRWFFRDYIPKAAAFYDSAGRETEQRAGISCVLVRKSGERIPVSRYLSDEYYYGDYTKMNTWLCERYDLPEALEPGRDPEIGEADFSRVGKILREIKEYRKIPADAVRGLKVFDAEELTEAMEKAVALLFPLPGDKI
;
A
#
# COMPACT_ATOMS: atom_id res chain seq x y z
N LYS A 1 -7.13 17.44 -10.08
CA LYS A 1 -6.06 18.33 -10.52
C LYS A 1 -5.44 17.84 -11.84
N TYR A 2 -5.12 16.56 -12.00
CA TYR A 2 -4.37 16.02 -13.16
C TYR A 2 -5.20 15.14 -14.11
N ARG A 3 -6.53 15.24 -14.10
CA ARG A 3 -7.41 14.40 -14.95
C ARG A 3 -7.10 14.45 -16.44
N GLU A 4 -6.75 15.64 -16.95
CA GLU A 4 -6.44 15.86 -18.37
C GLU A 4 -5.09 15.26 -18.80
N ARG A 5 -4.22 14.95 -17.83
CA ARG A 5 -2.88 14.38 -18.05
C ARG A 5 -2.80 12.87 -17.80
N LEU A 6 -3.91 12.20 -17.54
CA LEU A 6 -3.92 10.73 -17.32
C LEU A 6 -3.55 9.90 -18.56
N SER A 7 -3.48 10.50 -19.74
CA SER A 7 -2.88 9.88 -20.92
C SER A 7 -1.36 9.72 -20.81
N GLU A 8 -0.70 10.53 -19.99
CA GLU A 8 0.74 10.48 -19.73
C GLU A 8 1.04 9.39 -18.67
N PRO A 9 2.01 8.45 -18.92
CA PRO A 9 2.26 7.31 -18.03
C PRO A 9 2.55 7.70 -16.58
N ALA A 10 3.34 8.73 -16.34
CA ALA A 10 3.70 9.17 -15.00
C ALA A 10 2.49 9.70 -14.21
N TYR A 11 1.63 10.50 -14.84
CA TYR A 11 0.41 11.01 -14.22
C TYR A 11 -0.62 9.90 -13.98
N ARG A 12 -0.67 8.92 -14.87
CA ARG A 12 -1.51 7.74 -14.69
C ARG A 12 -1.04 6.89 -13.51
N GLY A 13 0.27 6.65 -13.40
CA GLY A 13 0.86 5.97 -12.24
C GLY A 13 0.60 6.70 -10.94
N TYR A 14 0.74 8.03 -10.91
CA TYR A 14 0.40 8.84 -9.76
C TYR A 14 -1.10 8.78 -9.41
N GLY A 15 -1.96 8.80 -10.42
CA GLY A 15 -3.41 8.61 -10.24
C GLY A 15 -3.76 7.24 -9.65
N LEU A 16 -3.08 6.18 -10.10
CA LEU A 16 -3.22 4.83 -9.56
C LEU A 16 -2.81 4.77 -8.08
N HIS A 17 -1.66 5.35 -7.73
CA HIS A 17 -1.21 5.43 -6.35
C HIS A 17 -2.25 6.11 -5.45
N LEU A 18 -2.76 7.29 -5.83
CA LEU A 18 -3.78 8.00 -5.06
C LEU A 18 -5.10 7.23 -4.96
N TYR A 19 -5.48 6.49 -6.01
CA TYR A 19 -6.67 5.66 -5.99
C TYR A 19 -6.53 4.50 -5.01
N ILE A 20 -5.39 3.79 -5.05
CA ILE A 20 -5.10 2.67 -4.16
C ILE A 20 -5.02 3.15 -2.70
N ASP A 21 -4.32 4.25 -2.43
CA ASP A 21 -4.22 4.83 -1.08
C ASP A 21 -5.61 5.19 -0.53
N ARG A 22 -6.44 5.84 -1.34
CA ARG A 22 -7.80 6.17 -0.92
C ARG A 22 -8.60 4.92 -0.56
N TRP A 23 -8.59 3.90 -1.43
CA TRP A 23 -9.27 2.64 -1.17
C TRP A 23 -8.72 1.96 0.08
N PHE A 24 -7.39 1.89 0.20
CA PHE A 24 -6.73 1.25 1.32
C PHE A 24 -7.14 1.86 2.66
N PHE A 25 -7.07 3.19 2.79
CA PHE A 25 -7.38 3.85 4.06
C PHE A 25 -8.88 3.96 4.37
N ARG A 26 -9.74 4.03 3.36
CA ARG A 26 -11.20 4.24 3.57
C ARG A 26 -12.00 2.97 3.58
N ASP A 27 -11.60 1.98 2.78
CA ASP A 27 -12.41 0.80 2.54
C ASP A 27 -11.77 -0.47 3.11
N TYR A 28 -10.44 -0.59 3.07
CA TYR A 28 -9.74 -1.78 3.53
C TYR A 28 -9.34 -1.71 5.02
N ILE A 29 -8.64 -0.66 5.45
CA ILE A 29 -8.18 -0.55 6.85
C ILE A 29 -9.32 -0.69 7.87
N PRO A 30 -10.52 -0.10 7.71
CA PRO A 30 -11.63 -0.32 8.63
C PRO A 30 -12.11 -1.77 8.73
N LYS A 31 -11.87 -2.59 7.69
CA LYS A 31 -12.15 -4.03 7.74
C LYS A 31 -11.05 -4.82 8.46
N ALA A 32 -9.80 -4.36 8.39
CA ALA A 32 -8.64 -5.04 9.00
C ALA A 32 -8.44 -4.64 10.46
N ALA A 33 -8.79 -3.40 10.85
CA ALA A 33 -8.54 -2.87 12.18
C ALA A 33 -9.63 -1.87 12.62
N ALA A 34 -9.87 -1.77 13.93
CA ALA A 34 -10.67 -0.71 14.55
C ALA A 34 -9.81 0.04 15.58
N PHE A 35 -9.94 1.36 15.61
CA PHE A 35 -9.09 2.25 16.39
C PHE A 35 -9.86 2.84 17.57
N TYR A 36 -9.23 2.92 18.74
CA TYR A 36 -9.84 3.37 19.97
C TYR A 36 -9.00 4.43 20.67
N ASP A 37 -9.69 5.42 21.27
CA ASP A 37 -9.07 6.43 22.11
C ASP A 37 -8.71 5.88 23.50
N SER A 38 -8.11 6.72 24.35
CA SER A 38 -7.75 6.37 25.74
C SER A 38 -8.96 6.09 26.63
N ALA A 39 -10.15 6.53 26.26
CA ALA A 39 -11.41 6.24 26.96
C ALA A 39 -12.08 4.94 26.43
N GLY A 40 -11.46 4.24 25.47
CA GLY A 40 -11.99 3.01 24.88
C GLY A 40 -13.12 3.23 23.87
N ARG A 41 -13.33 4.45 23.39
CA ARG A 41 -14.31 4.77 22.35
C ARG A 41 -13.67 4.64 20.98
N GLU A 42 -14.40 4.07 20.04
CA GLU A 42 -13.94 3.99 18.65
C GLU A 42 -13.74 5.39 18.07
N THR A 43 -12.64 5.60 17.34
CA THR A 43 -12.26 6.91 16.80
C THR A 43 -11.51 6.79 15.47
N GLU A 44 -11.77 7.75 14.58
CA GLU A 44 -11.01 7.92 13.32
C GLU A 44 -9.94 9.03 13.45
N GLN A 45 -9.90 9.72 14.58
CA GLN A 45 -8.96 10.82 14.83
C GLN A 45 -7.58 10.30 15.19
N ARG A 46 -6.62 10.39 14.26
CA ARG A 46 -5.25 9.85 14.42
C ARG A 46 -4.56 10.30 15.72
N ALA A 47 -4.72 11.55 16.12
CA ALA A 47 -4.06 12.10 17.31
C ALA A 47 -4.57 11.52 18.64
N GLY A 48 -5.72 10.85 18.63
CA GLY A 48 -6.35 10.31 19.84
C GLY A 48 -6.24 8.78 19.99
N ILE A 49 -5.69 8.08 18.99
CA ILE A 49 -5.64 6.62 19.01
C ILE A 49 -4.67 6.13 20.07
N SER A 50 -5.14 5.29 20.99
CA SER A 50 -4.32 4.65 22.02
C SER A 50 -4.18 3.15 21.80
N CYS A 51 -5.23 2.48 21.33
CA CYS A 51 -5.17 1.06 21.01
C CYS A 51 -5.93 0.71 19.73
N VAL A 52 -5.63 -0.48 19.20
CA VAL A 52 -6.16 -1.01 17.95
C VAL A 52 -6.66 -2.42 18.16
N LEU A 53 -7.87 -2.71 17.72
CA LEU A 53 -8.39 -4.06 17.58
C LEU A 53 -7.96 -4.60 16.20
N VAL A 54 -7.09 -5.58 16.16
CA VAL A 54 -6.74 -6.33 14.95
C VAL A 54 -7.85 -7.33 14.66
N ARG A 55 -8.66 -7.09 13.62
CA ARG A 55 -9.87 -7.90 13.40
C ARG A 55 -9.58 -9.35 13.06
N LYS A 56 -8.47 -9.62 12.38
CA LYS A 56 -8.03 -10.97 12.01
C LYS A 56 -7.80 -11.89 13.23
N SER A 57 -7.22 -11.35 14.30
CA SER A 57 -6.94 -12.10 15.55
C SER A 57 -7.96 -11.83 16.65
N GLY A 58 -8.72 -10.74 16.59
CA GLY A 58 -9.57 -10.25 17.67
C GLY A 58 -8.77 -9.62 18.83
N GLU A 59 -7.46 -9.45 18.70
CA GLU A 59 -6.58 -8.92 19.73
C GLU A 59 -6.63 -7.40 19.79
N ARG A 60 -6.72 -6.82 20.99
CA ARG A 60 -6.54 -5.40 21.25
C ARG A 60 -5.11 -5.13 21.70
N ILE A 61 -4.42 -4.29 20.97
CA ILE A 61 -3.00 -3.95 21.21
C ILE A 61 -2.79 -2.42 21.24
N PRO A 62 -1.76 -1.93 21.95
CA PRO A 62 -1.37 -0.53 21.88
C PRO A 62 -1.08 -0.10 20.43
N VAL A 63 -1.40 1.14 20.07
CA VAL A 63 -1.14 1.68 18.71
C VAL A 63 0.34 1.59 18.33
N SER A 64 1.26 1.76 19.29
CA SER A 64 2.70 1.61 19.05
C SER A 64 3.10 0.20 18.61
N ARG A 65 2.47 -0.83 19.22
CA ARG A 65 2.68 -2.23 18.80
C ARG A 65 2.03 -2.53 17.45
N TYR A 66 0.82 -1.98 17.21
CA TYR A 66 0.17 -2.10 15.92
C TYR A 66 1.03 -1.55 14.78
N LEU A 67 1.68 -0.38 14.98
CA LEU A 67 2.56 0.26 14.00
C LEU A 67 4.00 -0.28 13.99
N SER A 68 4.26 -1.43 14.60
CA SER A 68 5.59 -2.04 14.65
C SER A 68 5.81 -3.05 13.51
N ASP A 69 7.07 -3.55 13.41
CA ASP A 69 7.46 -4.65 12.53
C ASP A 69 6.80 -5.99 12.91
N GLU A 70 6.17 -6.06 14.08
CA GLU A 70 5.40 -7.25 14.46
C GLU A 70 4.02 -7.31 13.77
N TYR A 71 3.43 -6.16 13.43
CA TYR A 71 2.09 -6.03 12.84
C TYR A 71 2.12 -5.26 11.52
N TYR A 72 1.64 -4.02 11.52
CA TYR A 72 1.35 -3.23 10.32
C TYR A 72 2.57 -3.06 9.40
N TYR A 73 3.70 -2.55 9.91
CA TYR A 73 4.89 -2.38 9.08
C TYR A 73 5.57 -3.70 8.75
N GLY A 74 5.52 -4.69 9.65
CA GLY A 74 6.02 -6.02 9.37
C GLY A 74 5.23 -6.73 8.28
N ASP A 75 3.93 -6.52 8.19
CA ASP A 75 3.11 -7.11 7.14
C ASP A 75 3.48 -6.53 5.75
N TYR A 76 3.74 -5.21 5.64
CA TYR A 76 4.30 -4.66 4.39
C TYR A 76 5.60 -5.35 3.99
N THR A 77 6.53 -5.50 4.95
CA THR A 77 7.82 -6.12 4.69
C THR A 77 7.68 -7.58 4.24
N LYS A 78 6.79 -8.36 4.88
CA LYS A 78 6.53 -9.76 4.52
C LYS A 78 5.90 -9.93 3.14
N MET A 79 5.14 -8.96 2.66
CA MET A 79 4.51 -9.01 1.34
C MET A 79 5.49 -8.70 0.19
N ASN A 80 6.58 -8.02 0.44
CA ASN A 80 7.44 -7.48 -0.61
C ASN A 80 7.97 -8.54 -1.59
N THR A 81 8.63 -9.58 -1.11
CA THR A 81 9.19 -10.63 -2.00
C THR A 81 8.08 -11.37 -2.73
N TRP A 82 7.01 -11.72 -2.03
CA TRP A 82 5.86 -12.39 -2.61
C TRP A 82 5.21 -11.56 -3.74
N LEU A 83 5.05 -10.24 -3.57
CA LEU A 83 4.56 -9.34 -4.61
C LEU A 83 5.54 -9.26 -5.79
N CYS A 84 6.84 -9.16 -5.51
CA CYS A 84 7.86 -9.12 -6.56
C CYS A 84 7.85 -10.38 -7.44
N GLU A 85 7.69 -11.56 -6.83
CA GLU A 85 7.60 -12.83 -7.53
C GLU A 85 6.27 -13.00 -8.28
N ARG A 86 5.15 -12.66 -7.62
CA ARG A 86 3.81 -12.78 -8.22
C ARG A 86 3.65 -11.97 -9.50
N TYR A 87 4.25 -10.79 -9.56
CA TYR A 87 4.11 -9.85 -10.68
C TYR A 87 5.37 -9.74 -11.54
N ASP A 88 6.35 -10.59 -11.33
CA ASP A 88 7.63 -10.56 -12.04
C ASP A 88 8.23 -9.14 -12.10
N LEU A 89 8.25 -8.48 -10.93
CA LEU A 89 8.72 -7.09 -10.87
C LEU A 89 10.22 -7.03 -11.12
N PRO A 90 10.71 -6.01 -11.85
CA PRO A 90 12.13 -5.87 -12.15
C PRO A 90 12.96 -5.67 -10.88
N GLU A 91 14.18 -6.20 -10.85
CA GLU A 91 15.11 -6.04 -9.71
C GLU A 91 15.69 -4.63 -9.62
N ALA A 92 15.74 -3.92 -10.74
CA ALA A 92 16.23 -2.55 -10.81
C ALA A 92 15.37 -1.73 -11.76
N LEU A 93 15.17 -0.48 -11.39
CA LEU A 93 14.51 0.52 -12.22
C LEU A 93 15.38 1.77 -12.23
N GLU A 94 15.49 2.39 -13.40
CA GLU A 94 16.14 3.69 -13.54
C GLU A 94 15.12 4.83 -13.43
N PRO A 95 15.46 5.94 -12.75
CA PRO A 95 14.59 7.10 -12.70
C PRO A 95 14.46 7.68 -14.11
N GLY A 96 13.24 7.80 -14.59
CA GLY A 96 12.96 8.53 -15.82
C GLY A 96 13.15 10.04 -15.65
N ARG A 97 12.66 10.81 -16.63
CA ARG A 97 12.58 12.26 -16.52
C ARG A 97 11.56 12.67 -15.45
N ASP A 98 11.86 13.76 -14.71
CA ASP A 98 10.92 14.37 -13.77
C ASP A 98 9.60 14.72 -14.50
N PRO A 99 8.47 14.14 -14.07
CA PRO A 99 7.16 14.42 -14.66
C PRO A 99 6.56 15.75 -14.22
N GLU A 100 7.23 16.51 -13.34
CA GLU A 100 6.76 17.79 -12.81
C GLU A 100 5.43 17.68 -12.03
N ILE A 101 5.25 16.61 -11.28
CA ILE A 101 4.12 16.44 -10.36
C ILE A 101 4.42 17.21 -9.09
N GLY A 102 3.77 18.36 -8.87
CA GLY A 102 4.10 19.30 -7.81
C GLY A 102 3.97 18.78 -6.37
N GLU A 103 3.23 17.68 -6.16
CA GLU A 103 3.09 17.00 -4.87
C GLU A 103 4.14 15.89 -4.64
N ALA A 104 4.92 15.53 -5.66
CA ALA A 104 5.94 14.49 -5.60
C ALA A 104 7.34 15.08 -5.60
N ASP A 105 8.14 14.74 -4.59
CA ASP A 105 9.57 15.10 -4.56
C ASP A 105 10.38 14.10 -5.40
N PHE A 106 10.50 14.38 -6.70
CA PHE A 106 11.18 13.51 -7.65
C PHE A 106 12.68 13.33 -7.36
N SER A 107 13.29 14.28 -6.61
CA SER A 107 14.70 14.15 -6.22
C SER A 107 15.00 12.90 -5.39
N ARG A 108 13.99 12.35 -4.71
CA ARG A 108 14.10 11.14 -3.88
C ARG A 108 13.90 9.84 -4.65
N VAL A 109 13.33 9.90 -5.86
CA VAL A 109 13.00 8.69 -6.63
C VAL A 109 14.22 7.83 -6.89
N GLY A 110 15.34 8.42 -7.28
CA GLY A 110 16.57 7.67 -7.49
C GLY A 110 17.09 6.91 -6.26
N LYS A 111 16.86 7.44 -5.03
CA LYS A 111 17.17 6.72 -3.79
C LYS A 111 16.24 5.53 -3.59
N ILE A 112 14.93 5.75 -3.72
CA ILE A 112 13.90 4.70 -3.55
C ILE A 112 14.14 3.55 -4.54
N LEU A 113 14.43 3.86 -5.80
CA LEU A 113 14.66 2.85 -6.82
C LEU A 113 15.91 2.00 -6.54
N ARG A 114 16.97 2.57 -5.96
CA ARG A 114 18.14 1.78 -5.51
C ARG A 114 17.82 0.83 -4.36
N GLU A 115 16.83 1.14 -3.55
CA GLU A 115 16.41 0.33 -2.39
C GLU A 115 15.46 -0.81 -2.78
N ILE A 116 14.93 -0.85 -4.02
CA ILE A 116 13.97 -1.88 -4.47
C ILE A 116 14.50 -3.30 -4.26
N LYS A 117 15.77 -3.57 -4.56
CA LYS A 117 16.38 -4.89 -4.35
C LYS A 117 16.42 -5.34 -2.88
N GLU A 118 16.35 -4.39 -1.94
CA GLU A 118 16.28 -4.70 -0.52
C GLU A 118 14.93 -5.34 -0.14
N TYR A 119 13.89 -5.11 -0.95
CA TYR A 119 12.55 -5.65 -0.71
C TYR A 119 12.47 -7.17 -0.89
N ARG A 120 13.46 -7.80 -1.55
CA ARG A 120 13.51 -9.26 -1.78
C ARG A 120 14.33 -10.02 -0.73
N LYS A 121 14.64 -9.39 0.41
CA LYS A 121 15.46 -10.03 1.47
C LYS A 121 14.69 -10.99 2.37
N ILE A 122 13.37 -10.90 2.37
CA ILE A 122 12.50 -11.77 3.18
C ILE A 122 11.93 -12.87 2.29
N PRO A 123 11.92 -14.13 2.74
CA PRO A 123 11.36 -15.23 1.95
C PRO A 123 9.90 -14.97 1.55
N ALA A 124 9.50 -15.36 0.35
CA ALA A 124 8.14 -15.12 -0.17
C ALA A 124 7.04 -15.79 0.69
N ASP A 125 7.35 -16.92 1.32
CA ASP A 125 6.41 -17.62 2.20
C ASP A 125 6.13 -16.91 3.52
N ALA A 126 6.90 -15.85 3.87
CA ALA A 126 6.62 -14.97 5.01
C ALA A 126 5.23 -14.32 4.93
N VAL A 127 4.65 -14.21 3.74
CA VAL A 127 3.28 -13.74 3.51
C VAL A 127 2.24 -14.56 4.29
N ARG A 128 2.51 -15.81 4.60
CA ARG A 128 1.63 -16.67 5.41
C ARG A 128 1.53 -16.20 6.87
N GLY A 129 2.49 -15.40 7.33
CA GLY A 129 2.55 -14.87 8.69
C GLY A 129 1.97 -13.46 8.85
N LEU A 130 1.13 -12.98 7.91
CA LEU A 130 0.48 -11.68 8.01
C LEU A 130 -0.51 -11.65 9.19
N LYS A 131 -0.42 -10.62 10.01
CA LYS A 131 -1.26 -10.45 11.19
C LYS A 131 -2.43 -9.49 10.99
N VAL A 132 -2.25 -8.50 10.13
CA VAL A 132 -3.21 -7.43 9.88
C VAL A 132 -3.84 -7.59 8.51
N PHE A 133 -2.99 -7.83 7.48
CA PHE A 133 -3.41 -7.80 6.09
C PHE A 133 -3.88 -9.17 5.57
N ASP A 134 -4.72 -9.11 4.54
CA ASP A 134 -5.02 -10.21 3.65
C ASP A 134 -4.36 -9.92 2.28
N ALA A 135 -3.38 -10.73 1.90
CA ALA A 135 -2.59 -10.50 0.70
C ALA A 135 -3.43 -10.66 -0.59
N GLU A 136 -4.35 -11.62 -0.62
CA GLU A 136 -5.19 -11.85 -1.81
C GLU A 136 -6.21 -10.72 -1.96
N GLU A 137 -6.88 -10.26 -0.88
CA GLU A 137 -7.80 -9.12 -0.95
C GLU A 137 -7.10 -7.85 -1.43
N LEU A 138 -5.86 -7.60 -0.94
CA LEU A 138 -5.06 -6.45 -1.37
C LEU A 138 -4.67 -6.51 -2.84
N THR A 139 -4.21 -7.67 -3.32
CA THR A 139 -3.80 -7.84 -4.72
C THR A 139 -4.98 -7.78 -5.68
N GLU A 140 -6.12 -8.39 -5.34
CA GLU A 140 -7.35 -8.27 -6.13
C GLU A 140 -7.79 -6.81 -6.30
N ALA A 141 -7.70 -6.01 -5.24
CA ALA A 141 -8.05 -4.60 -5.31
C ALA A 141 -7.07 -3.80 -6.16
N MET A 142 -5.76 -4.08 -6.06
CA MET A 142 -4.75 -3.46 -6.92
C MET A 142 -4.96 -3.84 -8.39
N GLU A 143 -5.23 -5.10 -8.70
CA GLU A 143 -5.51 -5.57 -10.05
C GLU A 143 -6.76 -4.90 -10.64
N LYS A 144 -7.83 -4.78 -9.86
CA LYS A 144 -9.05 -4.03 -10.25
C LYS A 144 -8.76 -2.55 -10.51
N ALA A 145 -7.92 -1.91 -9.68
CA ALA A 145 -7.52 -0.52 -9.86
C ALA A 145 -6.68 -0.32 -11.14
N VAL A 146 -5.77 -1.25 -11.41
CA VAL A 146 -4.99 -1.26 -12.66
C VAL A 146 -5.89 -1.41 -13.87
N ALA A 147 -6.80 -2.38 -13.88
CA ALA A 147 -7.75 -2.59 -14.98
C ALA A 147 -8.63 -1.36 -15.23
N LEU A 148 -9.04 -0.65 -14.17
CA LEU A 148 -9.85 0.56 -14.28
C LEU A 148 -9.08 1.76 -14.90
N LEU A 149 -7.82 1.94 -14.51
CA LEU A 149 -7.02 3.12 -14.90
C LEU A 149 -6.10 2.86 -16.11
N PHE A 150 -5.85 1.58 -16.42
CA PHE A 150 -5.03 1.13 -17.54
C PHE A 150 -5.79 0.07 -18.37
N PRO A 151 -6.96 0.40 -18.95
CA PRO A 151 -7.69 -0.56 -19.77
C PRO A 151 -6.83 -1.03 -20.93
N LEU A 152 -6.88 -2.34 -21.22
CA LEU A 152 -6.20 -2.89 -22.39
C LEU A 152 -6.84 -2.36 -23.69
N PRO A 153 -6.07 -2.23 -24.78
CA PRO A 153 -6.61 -1.85 -26.08
C PRO A 153 -7.74 -2.83 -26.49
N GLY A 154 -8.98 -2.36 -26.51
CA GLY A 154 -10.17 -3.16 -26.82
C GLY A 154 -11.18 -3.31 -25.69
N ASP A 155 -10.85 -3.01 -24.47
CA ASP A 155 -11.80 -2.96 -23.35
C ASP A 155 -12.69 -1.71 -23.51
N LYS A 156 -13.97 -1.94 -23.70
CA LYS A 156 -14.98 -0.84 -23.68
C LYS A 156 -15.23 -0.47 -22.22
N ILE A 157 -14.97 0.78 -21.87
CA ILE A 157 -15.40 1.42 -20.63
C ILE A 157 -16.93 1.57 -20.63
#